data_186fd0da7159239a19701d59a735a86d
#
_entry.id   186fd0da7159239a19701d59a735a86d
#
_cell.length_a   1.000
_cell.length_b   1.000
_cell.length_c   1.000
_cell.angle_alpha   90.00
_cell.angle_beta   90.00
_cell.angle_gamma   90.00
#
_symmetry.space_group_name_H-M   'P 1'
#
loop_
_entity.id
_entity.type
_entity.pdbx_description
1 polymer ?
#
loop_
_entity_poly.entity_id
_entity_poly.type
_entity_poly.pdbx_seq_one_letter_code
_entity_poly.pdbx_strand_id
1 'polypeptide(L)'
;GLQKYDRQVMQEMEAQGKRFGLEENPLREAGNAAEYSFPVERKEFLFVTSPFGMRQDPTDGKERMHKGIDIRCDGDAVLATEKDGKVIAVNGKNNTPGGKSLTVEYTRPDGSKVQCTYMHLGEISVKAGDMVQAGQKLGRSGNTGTRTTGEHLHFGVKQIYADGTQRDVDPAAYLAEIAQKGHIKQQVLHNGNDLLARYKGTEGNVAGKDFSPDAWMKKLLSSEDSGVGLSGCSDPIVEMAMTAFTSLMLLATQIDSKNEEEQKAAISEAMDRREIDLTSLLPGIKSCDLVIGENGRAVLQADNGSVQVSRELTSAELSRLSVTLNDGSLSEEAKRLRVTGLLNTVILSEAASLNFEQGMAEQRGQTEILKR
;
A
#
# COMPACT_ATOMS: atom_id res chain seq x y z
N GLY A 1 29.78 -7.52 -9.99
CA GLY A 1 28.79 -8.39 -10.65
C GLY A 1 27.40 -7.77 -10.67
N LEU A 2 26.91 -7.30 -9.54
CA LEU A 2 25.57 -6.69 -9.36
C LEU A 2 25.37 -5.40 -10.19
N GLN A 3 26.37 -4.51 -10.21
CA GLN A 3 26.26 -3.26 -10.98
C GLN A 3 26.16 -3.46 -12.49
N LYS A 4 26.74 -4.55 -13.01
CA LYS A 4 26.69 -4.86 -14.44
C LYS A 4 25.32 -5.45 -14.85
N TYR A 5 24.77 -6.31 -13.98
CA TYR A 5 23.44 -6.87 -14.16
C TYR A 5 22.36 -5.79 -14.09
N ASP A 6 22.48 -4.91 -13.14
CA ASP A 6 21.59 -3.77 -12.95
C ASP A 6 21.55 -2.83 -14.15
N ARG A 7 22.71 -2.55 -14.75
CA ARG A 7 22.80 -1.67 -15.93
C ARG A 7 22.15 -2.32 -17.15
N GLN A 8 22.26 -3.63 -17.28
CA GLN A 8 21.65 -4.38 -18.37
C GLN A 8 20.12 -4.40 -18.26
N VAL A 9 19.60 -4.62 -17.05
CA VAL A 9 18.14 -4.55 -16.78
C VAL A 9 17.59 -3.15 -17.06
N MET A 10 18.31 -2.09 -16.70
CA MET A 10 17.92 -0.72 -17.02
C MET A 10 17.88 -0.45 -18.52
N GLN A 11 18.87 -0.93 -19.26
CA GLN A 11 18.91 -0.80 -20.72
C GLN A 11 17.77 -1.57 -21.40
N GLU A 12 17.42 -2.76 -20.92
CA GLU A 12 16.32 -3.55 -21.42
C GLU A 12 14.97 -2.87 -21.12
N MET A 13 14.81 -2.25 -19.96
CA MET A 13 13.60 -1.51 -19.60
C MET A 13 13.48 -0.19 -20.36
N GLU A 14 14.56 0.51 -20.61
CA GLU A 14 14.59 1.68 -21.49
C GLU A 14 14.22 1.30 -22.94
N ALA A 15 14.71 0.14 -23.41
CA ALA A 15 14.34 -0.39 -24.72
C ALA A 15 12.86 -0.80 -24.79
N GLN A 16 12.29 -1.34 -23.70
CA GLN A 16 10.85 -1.63 -23.60
C GLN A 16 10.03 -0.35 -23.52
N GLY A 17 10.47 0.66 -22.78
CA GLY A 17 9.84 1.97 -22.73
C GLY A 17 9.72 2.60 -24.12
N LYS A 18 10.77 2.54 -24.92
CA LYS A 18 10.78 2.98 -26.32
C LYS A 18 9.83 2.18 -27.22
N ARG A 19 9.69 0.87 -26.98
CA ARG A 19 8.74 0.01 -27.73
C ARG A 19 7.28 0.37 -27.46
N PHE A 20 6.96 0.89 -26.30
CA PHE A 20 5.59 1.28 -25.92
C PHE A 20 5.24 2.72 -26.30
N GLY A 21 6.12 3.43 -27.03
CA GLY A 21 5.84 4.76 -27.55
C GLY A 21 5.64 5.81 -26.44
N LEU A 22 6.45 5.74 -25.39
CA LEU A 22 6.48 6.74 -24.33
C LEU A 22 7.08 8.04 -24.91
N GLU A 23 6.21 8.91 -25.40
CA GLU A 23 6.61 10.19 -25.96
C GLU A 23 7.09 11.16 -24.87
N GLU A 24 8.07 12.00 -25.21
CA GLU A 24 8.54 13.07 -24.33
C GLU A 24 7.37 14.00 -23.94
N ASN A 25 7.34 14.43 -22.67
CA ASN A 25 6.31 15.32 -22.17
C ASN A 25 6.43 16.72 -22.83
N PRO A 26 5.53 17.10 -23.75
CA PRO A 26 5.62 18.36 -24.50
C PRO A 26 5.29 19.61 -23.65
N LEU A 27 4.90 19.46 -22.39
CA LEU A 27 4.43 20.57 -21.54
C LEU A 27 5.54 21.43 -20.93
N ARG A 28 6.82 21.10 -21.18
CA ARG A 28 7.94 21.93 -20.68
C ARG A 28 8.17 23.20 -21.50
N GLU A 29 7.52 23.36 -22.66
CA GLU A 29 7.73 24.50 -23.56
C GLU A 29 6.71 25.64 -23.41
N ALA A 30 5.62 25.45 -22.71
CA ALA A 30 4.66 26.52 -22.46
C ALA A 30 4.98 27.18 -21.11
N GLY A 31 5.38 28.43 -21.09
CA GLY A 31 5.85 29.23 -19.97
C GLY A 31 4.86 29.45 -18.80
N ASN A 32 4.01 28.49 -18.48
CA ASN A 32 3.25 28.42 -17.26
C ASN A 32 3.99 27.48 -16.30
N ALA A 33 4.33 27.96 -15.11
CA ALA A 33 4.89 27.14 -14.05
C ALA A 33 4.03 25.90 -13.85
N ALA A 34 4.61 24.70 -14.00
CA ALA A 34 3.90 23.46 -13.80
C ALA A 34 3.37 23.40 -12.36
N GLU A 35 2.09 23.03 -12.17
CA GLU A 35 1.51 22.91 -10.83
C GLU A 35 1.94 21.63 -10.13
N TYR A 36 2.38 20.63 -10.89
CA TYR A 36 2.78 19.31 -10.40
C TYR A 36 4.03 18.80 -11.10
N SER A 37 4.80 17.99 -10.42
CA SER A 37 5.99 17.31 -10.92
C SER A 37 6.18 15.97 -10.24
N PHE A 38 6.82 15.01 -10.88
CA PHE A 38 7.27 13.80 -10.22
C PHE A 38 8.50 14.09 -9.34
N PRO A 39 8.75 13.26 -8.31
CA PRO A 39 9.77 13.53 -7.28
C PRO A 39 11.22 13.39 -7.79
N VAL A 40 11.43 12.88 -9.00
CA VAL A 40 12.75 12.67 -9.59
C VAL A 40 12.78 13.21 -11.01
N GLU A 41 13.87 13.87 -11.38
CA GLU A 41 14.10 14.38 -12.73
C GLU A 41 14.44 13.22 -13.68
N ARG A 42 13.41 12.56 -14.21
CA ARG A 42 13.53 11.56 -15.27
C ARG A 42 12.46 11.79 -16.33
N LYS A 43 12.83 11.54 -17.60
CA LYS A 43 11.99 11.91 -18.74
C LYS A 43 10.99 10.83 -19.15
N GLU A 44 11.29 9.55 -18.92
CA GLU A 44 10.52 8.45 -19.50
C GLU A 44 9.71 7.68 -18.46
N PHE A 45 10.35 7.13 -17.42
CA PHE A 45 9.68 6.37 -16.36
C PHE A 45 10.49 6.40 -15.07
N LEU A 46 9.82 6.13 -13.95
CA LEU A 46 10.45 5.84 -12.67
C LEU A 46 10.46 4.32 -12.45
N PHE A 47 11.60 3.78 -12.07
CA PHE A 47 11.71 2.38 -11.71
C PHE A 47 11.70 2.20 -10.20
N VAL A 48 10.67 1.50 -9.70
CA VAL A 48 10.51 1.18 -8.28
C VAL A 48 11.12 -0.18 -8.00
N THR A 49 12.14 -0.21 -7.17
CA THR A 49 12.80 -1.45 -6.72
C THR A 49 12.04 -2.11 -5.58
N SER A 50 11.35 -1.30 -4.75
CA SER A 50 10.55 -1.79 -3.65
C SER A 50 9.28 -0.94 -3.47
N PRO A 51 8.09 -1.56 -3.60
CA PRO A 51 6.82 -0.85 -3.45
C PRO A 51 6.47 -0.61 -1.97
N PHE A 52 5.43 0.20 -1.76
CA PHE A 52 4.80 0.39 -0.46
C PHE A 52 4.12 -0.89 0.02
N GLY A 53 4.18 -1.15 1.31
CA GLY A 53 3.51 -2.29 1.94
C GLY A 53 4.44 -3.17 2.76
N MET A 54 3.92 -4.29 3.23
CA MET A 54 4.71 -5.25 3.99
C MET A 54 5.74 -5.95 3.11
N ARG A 55 6.97 -5.99 3.58
CA ARG A 55 8.07 -6.68 2.90
C ARG A 55 9.09 -7.22 3.89
N GLN A 56 9.90 -8.16 3.46
CA GLN A 56 11.13 -8.50 4.17
C GLN A 56 12.13 -7.36 4.03
N ASP A 57 12.63 -6.88 5.17
CA ASP A 57 13.63 -5.83 5.21
C ASP A 57 14.96 -6.35 4.64
N PRO A 58 15.53 -5.69 3.62
CA PRO A 58 16.74 -6.16 2.96
C PRO A 58 17.98 -6.12 3.86
N THR A 59 17.92 -5.43 5.00
CA THR A 59 19.05 -5.29 5.92
C THR A 59 19.10 -6.39 6.98
N ASP A 60 17.95 -6.85 7.48
CA ASP A 60 17.87 -7.82 8.58
C ASP A 60 16.88 -8.98 8.33
N GLY A 61 16.23 -9.02 7.17
CA GLY A 61 15.29 -10.07 6.77
C GLY A 61 13.97 -10.12 7.53
N LYS A 62 13.72 -9.20 8.46
CA LYS A 62 12.47 -9.15 9.22
C LYS A 62 11.36 -8.53 8.40
N GLU A 63 10.15 -9.03 8.58
CA GLU A 63 8.97 -8.41 7.96
C GLU A 63 8.70 -7.04 8.57
N ARG A 64 8.58 -6.03 7.70
CA ARG A 64 8.29 -4.65 8.10
C ARG A 64 7.45 -3.94 7.07
N MET A 65 6.64 -3.01 7.56
CA MET A 65 5.91 -2.08 6.71
C MET A 65 6.87 -1.09 6.06
N HIS A 66 6.92 -1.10 4.74
CA HIS A 66 7.62 -0.12 3.92
C HIS A 66 6.68 1.08 3.68
N LYS A 67 6.94 2.19 4.37
CA LYS A 67 6.09 3.39 4.36
C LYS A 67 6.38 4.36 3.20
N GLY A 68 6.90 3.85 2.12
CA GLY A 68 7.25 4.60 0.94
C GLY A 68 7.48 3.68 -0.25
N ILE A 69 8.01 4.24 -1.32
CA ILE A 69 8.55 3.48 -2.46
C ILE A 69 10.03 3.78 -2.58
N ASP A 70 10.81 2.78 -2.95
CA ASP A 70 12.23 2.95 -3.27
C ASP A 70 12.36 3.09 -4.79
N ILE A 71 12.75 4.27 -5.24
CA ILE A 71 12.93 4.61 -6.65
C ILE A 71 14.41 4.50 -6.98
N ARG A 72 14.74 3.73 -7.99
CA ARG A 72 16.10 3.61 -8.47
C ARG A 72 16.60 4.94 -9.03
N CYS A 73 17.72 5.40 -8.50
CA CYS A 73 18.37 6.66 -8.85
C CYS A 73 19.89 6.47 -8.89
N ASP A 74 20.57 7.38 -9.55
CA ASP A 74 22.04 7.44 -9.65
C ASP A 74 22.49 8.91 -9.59
N GLY A 75 22.38 9.54 -8.41
CA GLY A 75 22.64 10.96 -8.23
C GLY A 75 21.64 11.89 -8.93
N ASP A 76 20.45 11.38 -9.24
CA ASP A 76 19.41 12.16 -9.91
C ASP A 76 18.92 13.31 -9.03
N ALA A 77 18.51 14.42 -9.65
CA ALA A 77 17.88 15.52 -8.94
C ALA A 77 16.54 15.09 -8.38
N VAL A 78 16.29 15.35 -7.09
CA VAL A 78 14.98 15.16 -6.46
C VAL A 78 14.24 16.49 -6.45
N LEU A 79 12.94 16.44 -6.74
CA LEU A 79 12.11 17.59 -7.08
C LEU A 79 10.91 17.69 -6.14
N ALA A 80 10.48 18.93 -5.88
CA ALA A 80 9.20 19.20 -5.24
C ALA A 80 8.05 18.78 -6.18
N THR A 81 6.99 18.21 -5.60
CA THR A 81 5.93 17.56 -6.38
C THR A 81 4.72 18.43 -6.64
N GLU A 82 4.47 19.44 -5.81
CA GLU A 82 3.38 20.40 -5.99
C GLU A 82 3.87 21.83 -5.84
N LYS A 83 3.08 22.80 -6.29
CA LYS A 83 3.33 24.22 -6.06
C LYS A 83 3.13 24.60 -4.59
N ASP A 84 3.73 25.70 -4.18
CA ASP A 84 3.55 26.33 -2.88
C ASP A 84 3.85 25.41 -1.68
N GLY A 85 4.82 24.49 -1.86
CA GLY A 85 5.29 23.60 -0.82
C GLY A 85 6.16 24.32 0.20
N LYS A 86 6.09 23.89 1.46
CA LYS A 86 6.95 24.35 2.55
C LYS A 86 7.84 23.23 3.03
N VAL A 87 9.14 23.44 3.05
CA VAL A 87 10.10 22.51 3.65
C VAL A 87 9.93 22.55 5.17
N ILE A 88 9.40 21.49 5.77
CA ILE A 88 9.09 21.47 7.22
C ILE A 88 10.16 20.79 8.06
N ALA A 89 11.00 19.94 7.45
CA ALA A 89 12.07 19.24 8.13
C ALA A 89 13.25 18.98 7.19
N VAL A 90 14.45 19.09 7.72
CA VAL A 90 15.70 18.73 7.04
C VAL A 90 16.63 18.01 8.01
N ASN A 91 17.16 16.87 7.63
CA ASN A 91 18.20 16.15 8.35
C ASN A 91 19.45 16.01 7.46
N GLY A 92 20.54 16.67 7.85
CA GLY A 92 21.84 16.59 7.16
C GLY A 92 22.77 15.46 7.63
N LYS A 93 22.34 14.62 8.58
CA LYS A 93 23.17 13.57 9.18
C LYS A 93 23.07 12.27 8.40
N ASN A 94 24.22 11.59 8.25
CA ASN A 94 24.31 10.29 7.57
C ASN A 94 24.05 9.09 8.49
N ASN A 95 24.16 9.26 9.81
CA ASN A 95 24.12 8.19 10.81
C ASN A 95 22.71 7.87 11.33
N THR A 96 21.69 8.30 10.64
CA THR A 96 20.27 7.95 10.92
C THR A 96 19.81 6.85 9.97
N PRO A 97 18.75 6.11 10.28
CA PRO A 97 18.21 5.08 9.38
C PRO A 97 17.92 5.59 7.97
N GLY A 98 17.31 6.76 7.84
CA GLY A 98 16.98 7.39 6.55
C GLY A 98 18.11 8.24 5.94
N GLY A 99 19.23 8.41 6.65
CA GLY A 99 20.34 9.26 6.20
C GLY A 99 19.93 10.72 6.04
N LYS A 100 20.58 11.41 5.11
CA LYS A 100 20.17 12.77 4.73
C LYS A 100 18.75 12.73 4.17
N SER A 101 17.90 13.55 4.73
CA SER A 101 16.46 13.54 4.37
C SER A 101 15.82 14.91 4.53
N LEU A 102 14.72 15.09 3.84
CA LEU A 102 13.88 16.29 3.97
C LEU A 102 12.40 15.93 3.81
N THR A 103 11.52 16.79 4.31
CA THR A 103 10.07 16.67 4.15
C THR A 103 9.51 18.01 3.68
N VAL A 104 8.69 17.94 2.62
CA VAL A 104 7.93 19.07 2.08
C VAL A 104 6.45 18.87 2.39
N GLU A 105 5.80 19.89 2.90
CA GLU A 105 4.36 19.91 3.18
C GLU A 105 3.63 20.79 2.18
N TYR A 106 2.54 20.29 1.64
CA TYR A 106 1.61 20.97 0.75
C TYR A 106 0.25 21.09 1.41
N THR A 107 -0.34 22.29 1.43
CA THR A 107 -1.69 22.51 1.96
C THR A 107 -2.69 22.49 0.83
N ARG A 108 -3.72 21.67 0.97
CA ARG A 108 -4.80 21.50 0.01
C ARG A 108 -5.94 22.50 0.28
N PRO A 109 -6.78 22.82 -0.73
CA PRO A 109 -7.91 23.76 -0.59
C PRO A 109 -8.92 23.35 0.48
N ASP A 110 -9.08 22.06 0.75
CA ASP A 110 -9.97 21.49 1.77
C ASP A 110 -9.38 21.56 3.21
N GLY A 111 -8.21 22.16 3.37
CA GLY A 111 -7.50 22.26 4.65
C GLY A 111 -6.70 21.01 5.01
N SER A 112 -6.78 19.94 4.24
CA SER A 112 -5.90 18.79 4.40
C SER A 112 -4.48 19.10 3.93
N LYS A 113 -3.51 18.28 4.35
CA LYS A 113 -2.11 18.47 3.97
C LYS A 113 -1.53 17.16 3.48
N VAL A 114 -0.56 17.28 2.58
CA VAL A 114 0.26 16.17 2.11
C VAL A 114 1.72 16.46 2.46
N GLN A 115 2.38 15.50 3.09
CA GLN A 115 3.81 15.57 3.40
C GLN A 115 4.54 14.54 2.56
N CYS A 116 5.50 15.01 1.76
CA CYS A 116 6.39 14.17 0.96
C CYS A 116 7.76 14.13 1.62
N THR A 117 8.22 12.95 1.97
CA THR A 117 9.53 12.71 2.60
C THR A 117 10.48 12.05 1.62
N TYR A 118 11.68 12.59 1.54
CA TYR A 118 12.77 12.15 0.67
C TYR A 118 13.93 11.69 1.56
N MET A 119 14.38 10.44 1.44
CA MET A 119 15.47 9.89 2.26
C MET A 119 16.61 9.35 1.40
N HIS A 120 17.70 9.03 2.07
CA HIS A 120 18.96 8.51 1.51
C HIS A 120 19.64 9.47 0.54
N LEU A 121 19.41 10.78 0.72
CA LEU A 121 19.93 11.83 -0.17
C LEU A 121 21.46 11.93 -0.08
N GLY A 122 22.10 12.21 -1.21
CA GLY A 122 23.51 12.57 -1.28
C GLY A 122 23.73 14.05 -0.97
N GLU A 123 22.85 14.89 -1.48
CA GLU A 123 22.89 16.35 -1.35
C GLU A 123 21.51 16.91 -0.99
N ILE A 124 21.46 17.93 -0.15
CA ILE A 124 20.27 18.71 0.16
C ILE A 124 20.55 20.17 -0.21
N SER A 125 19.69 20.76 -1.04
CA SER A 125 19.85 22.10 -1.60
C SER A 125 18.88 23.14 -1.00
N VAL A 126 18.06 22.73 -0.01
CA VAL A 126 17.05 23.56 0.65
C VAL A 126 17.17 23.49 2.16
N LYS A 127 16.53 24.40 2.89
CA LYS A 127 16.50 24.46 4.37
C LYS A 127 15.06 24.39 4.85
N ALA A 128 14.89 24.02 6.12
CA ALA A 128 13.61 24.11 6.79
C ALA A 128 13.08 25.56 6.77
N GLY A 129 11.82 25.72 6.39
CA GLY A 129 11.17 27.02 6.21
C GLY A 129 11.13 27.52 4.78
N ASP A 130 11.95 26.99 3.87
CA ASP A 130 11.94 27.38 2.46
C ASP A 130 10.60 27.06 1.80
N MET A 131 10.12 27.98 0.94
CA MET A 131 9.00 27.74 0.05
C MET A 131 9.53 27.20 -1.28
N VAL A 132 8.86 26.19 -1.83
CA VAL A 132 9.28 25.50 -3.05
C VAL A 132 8.13 25.36 -4.03
N GLN A 133 8.47 25.33 -5.32
CA GLN A 133 7.52 25.16 -6.41
C GLN A 133 7.67 23.80 -7.07
N ALA A 134 6.61 23.32 -7.73
CA ALA A 134 6.63 22.05 -8.46
C ALA A 134 7.80 22.00 -9.45
N GLY A 135 8.55 20.90 -9.43
CA GLY A 135 9.75 20.73 -10.26
C GLY A 135 11.00 21.45 -9.76
N GLN A 136 10.91 22.19 -8.66
CA GLN A 136 12.10 22.79 -8.04
C GLN A 136 13.00 21.74 -7.44
N LYS A 137 14.31 21.82 -7.71
CA LYS A 137 15.31 20.91 -7.15
C LYS A 137 15.41 21.09 -5.64
N LEU A 138 15.28 20.00 -4.89
CA LEU A 138 15.42 19.92 -3.45
C LEU A 138 16.79 19.37 -3.02
N GLY A 139 17.43 18.60 -3.89
CA GLY A 139 18.69 17.93 -3.64
C GLY A 139 19.01 16.89 -4.71
N ARG A 140 19.81 15.92 -4.36
CA ARG A 140 20.14 14.76 -5.20
C ARG A 140 19.94 13.46 -4.43
N SER A 141 19.54 12.42 -5.13
CA SER A 141 19.53 11.05 -4.59
C SER A 141 20.94 10.61 -4.20
N GLY A 142 21.04 9.58 -3.37
CA GLY A 142 22.30 9.05 -2.90
C GLY A 142 22.12 7.71 -2.19
N ASN A 143 23.05 7.40 -1.30
CA ASN A 143 23.09 6.16 -0.54
C ASN A 143 23.47 6.42 0.93
N THR A 144 22.91 7.47 1.53
CA THR A 144 23.20 7.84 2.92
C THR A 144 22.23 7.18 3.88
N GLY A 145 22.70 6.94 5.11
CA GLY A 145 21.91 6.30 6.16
C GLY A 145 22.38 4.90 6.49
N THR A 146 21.85 4.37 7.60
CA THR A 146 22.24 3.05 8.11
C THR A 146 21.36 1.91 7.60
N ARG A 147 20.27 2.24 6.91
CA ARG A 147 19.28 1.29 6.38
C ARG A 147 19.13 1.43 4.87
N THR A 148 20.23 1.33 4.17
CA THR A 148 20.28 1.36 2.72
C THR A 148 21.23 0.28 2.20
N THR A 149 20.91 -0.31 1.07
CA THR A 149 21.71 -1.37 0.43
C THR A 149 22.26 -0.95 -0.93
N GLY A 150 22.01 0.27 -1.34
CA GLY A 150 22.45 0.80 -2.62
C GLY A 150 21.83 2.15 -2.94
N GLU A 151 22.23 2.76 -4.01
CA GLU A 151 21.79 4.08 -4.40
C GLU A 151 20.32 4.07 -4.86
N HIS A 152 19.48 4.85 -4.18
CA HIS A 152 18.06 5.01 -4.48
C HIS A 152 17.48 6.24 -3.78
N LEU A 153 16.30 6.65 -4.19
CA LEU A 153 15.46 7.56 -3.43
C LEU A 153 14.37 6.77 -2.70
N HIS A 154 14.34 6.86 -1.38
CA HIS A 154 13.13 6.49 -0.64
C HIS A 154 12.18 7.69 -0.62
N PHE A 155 10.99 7.51 -1.20
CA PHE A 155 9.94 8.51 -1.30
C PHE A 155 8.72 8.06 -0.52
N GLY A 156 8.39 8.78 0.55
CA GLY A 156 7.24 8.52 1.41
C GLY A 156 6.19 9.63 1.30
N VAL A 157 4.92 9.27 1.42
CA VAL A 157 3.80 10.21 1.40
C VAL A 157 2.93 10.00 2.63
N LYS A 158 2.64 11.09 3.35
CA LYS A 158 1.73 11.11 4.48
C LYS A 158 0.62 12.13 4.22
N GLN A 159 -0.60 11.72 4.42
CA GLN A 159 -1.75 12.62 4.41
C GLN A 159 -2.11 13.03 5.82
N ILE A 160 -2.40 14.31 6.01
CA ILE A 160 -2.93 14.89 7.23
C ILE A 160 -4.29 15.46 6.90
N TYR A 161 -5.32 14.91 7.52
CA TYR A 161 -6.70 15.35 7.32
C TYR A 161 -6.98 16.63 8.10
N ALA A 162 -8.07 17.34 7.75
CA ALA A 162 -8.46 18.59 8.40
C ALA A 162 -8.75 18.44 9.91
N ASP A 163 -9.12 17.23 10.36
CA ASP A 163 -9.31 16.88 11.76
C ASP A 163 -7.99 16.59 12.52
N GLY A 164 -6.85 16.66 11.83
CA GLY A 164 -5.52 16.41 12.38
C GLY A 164 -5.08 14.94 12.37
N THR A 165 -5.93 14.01 11.92
CA THR A 165 -5.52 12.62 11.75
C THR A 165 -4.47 12.48 10.65
N GLN A 166 -3.53 11.53 10.82
CA GLN A 166 -2.40 11.34 9.91
C GLN A 166 -2.39 9.90 9.39
N ARG A 167 -2.01 9.75 8.13
CA ARG A 167 -1.95 8.45 7.48
C ARG A 167 -0.79 8.37 6.49
N ASP A 168 -0.01 7.28 6.57
CA ASP A 168 0.92 6.93 5.50
C ASP A 168 0.12 6.43 4.29
N VAL A 169 0.40 6.96 3.10
CA VAL A 169 -0.32 6.67 1.86
C VAL A 169 0.64 5.98 0.90
N ASP A 170 0.13 5.03 0.11
CA ASP A 170 0.91 4.48 -1.00
C ASP A 170 1.33 5.61 -1.95
N PRO A 171 2.63 5.89 -2.09
CA PRO A 171 3.09 6.93 -2.99
C PRO A 171 2.64 6.74 -4.44
N ALA A 172 2.38 5.51 -4.89
CA ALA A 172 1.83 5.27 -6.22
C ALA A 172 0.44 5.88 -6.40
N ALA A 173 -0.42 5.85 -5.36
CA ALA A 173 -1.72 6.54 -5.38
C ALA A 173 -1.57 8.06 -5.50
N TYR A 174 -0.65 8.62 -4.72
CA TYR A 174 -0.33 10.05 -4.78
C TYR A 174 0.23 10.46 -6.14
N LEU A 175 1.18 9.69 -6.69
CA LEU A 175 1.75 9.97 -8.00
C LEU A 175 0.71 9.84 -9.12
N ALA A 176 -0.23 8.91 -9.02
CA ALA A 176 -1.34 8.81 -9.96
C ALA A 176 -2.26 10.05 -9.91
N GLU A 177 -2.56 10.55 -8.71
CA GLU A 177 -3.34 11.77 -8.51
C GLU A 177 -2.67 12.98 -9.17
N ILE A 178 -1.39 13.23 -8.87
CA ILE A 178 -0.67 14.38 -9.43
C ILE A 178 -0.39 14.21 -10.92
N ALA A 179 -0.18 12.99 -11.41
CA ALA A 179 -0.04 12.72 -12.83
C ALA A 179 -1.31 13.08 -13.60
N GLN A 180 -2.48 12.76 -13.04
CA GLN A 180 -3.77 13.13 -13.63
C GLN A 180 -3.97 14.64 -13.60
N LYS A 181 -3.81 15.28 -12.44
CA LYS A 181 -3.99 16.74 -12.30
C LYS A 181 -2.98 17.55 -13.10
N GLY A 182 -1.75 17.10 -13.20
CA GLY A 182 -0.65 17.75 -13.92
C GLY A 182 -0.48 17.30 -15.37
N HIS A 183 -1.35 16.40 -15.87
CA HIS A 183 -1.22 15.77 -17.19
C HIS A 183 0.17 15.15 -17.44
N ILE A 184 0.76 14.56 -16.40
CA ILE A 184 2.08 13.92 -16.46
C ILE A 184 1.93 12.52 -17.06
N LYS A 185 2.60 12.25 -18.17
CA LYS A 185 2.52 10.97 -18.89
C LYS A 185 3.59 9.94 -18.48
N GLN A 186 4.33 10.20 -17.43
CA GLN A 186 5.36 9.26 -16.95
C GLN A 186 4.73 8.00 -16.35
N GLN A 187 5.41 6.87 -16.50
CA GLN A 187 5.06 5.60 -15.88
C GLN A 187 5.92 5.37 -14.63
N VAL A 188 5.35 4.63 -13.69
CA VAL A 188 6.05 4.17 -12.47
C VAL A 188 6.03 2.65 -12.45
N LEU A 189 7.15 2.04 -12.81
CA LEU A 189 7.25 0.61 -13.09
C LEU A 189 7.85 -0.17 -11.93
N HIS A 190 7.24 -1.30 -11.59
CA HIS A 190 7.81 -2.30 -10.71
C HIS A 190 7.60 -3.70 -11.30
N ASN A 191 8.67 -4.45 -11.51
CA ASN A 191 8.63 -5.77 -12.12
C ASN A 191 7.80 -5.83 -13.42
N GLY A 192 7.94 -4.80 -14.27
CA GLY A 192 7.25 -4.69 -15.55
C GLY A 192 5.79 -4.22 -15.47
N ASN A 193 5.26 -3.96 -14.28
CA ASN A 193 3.91 -3.46 -14.09
C ASN A 193 3.90 -1.95 -13.77
N ASP A 194 3.00 -1.19 -14.38
CA ASP A 194 2.78 0.22 -14.03
C ASP A 194 1.99 0.31 -12.73
N LEU A 195 2.64 0.79 -11.66
CA LEU A 195 2.00 0.96 -10.35
C LEU A 195 0.88 2.00 -10.36
N LEU A 196 0.91 2.96 -11.29
CA LEU A 196 -0.13 3.97 -11.42
C LEU A 196 -1.42 3.42 -12.04
N ALA A 197 -1.33 2.31 -12.78
CA ALA A 197 -2.49 1.71 -13.45
C ALA A 197 -3.61 1.32 -12.45
N ARG A 198 -3.27 1.02 -11.20
CA ARG A 198 -4.24 0.74 -10.13
C ARG A 198 -5.15 1.92 -9.82
N TYR A 199 -4.65 3.11 -10.07
CA TYR A 199 -5.28 4.37 -9.66
C TYR A 199 -5.68 5.24 -10.85
N LYS A 200 -5.37 4.80 -12.09
CA LYS A 200 -5.81 5.46 -13.33
C LYS A 200 -7.26 5.07 -13.63
N GLY A 201 -8.17 6.00 -13.52
CA GLY A 201 -9.60 5.77 -13.75
C GLY A 201 -10.49 6.54 -12.78
N THR A 202 -9.90 7.27 -11.85
CA THR A 202 -10.61 8.07 -10.85
C THR A 202 -11.05 9.46 -11.37
N GLU A 203 -11.31 9.60 -12.69
CA GLU A 203 -11.93 10.81 -13.19
C GLU A 203 -13.44 10.81 -12.93
N GLY A 204 -13.82 11.71 -12.05
CA GLY A 204 -15.10 12.36 -12.01
C GLY A 204 -16.33 11.47 -11.96
N ASN A 205 -16.99 11.43 -10.83
CA ASN A 205 -18.32 10.89 -10.64
C ASN A 205 -18.40 9.36 -10.58
N VAL A 206 -17.97 8.80 -9.49
CA VAL A 206 -17.96 7.37 -9.34
C VAL A 206 -18.83 6.91 -8.20
N ALA A 207 -20.07 6.80 -8.53
CA ALA A 207 -20.88 5.72 -8.00
C ALA A 207 -20.51 4.48 -8.83
N GLY A 208 -19.60 3.63 -8.41
CA GLY A 208 -19.56 2.27 -8.88
C GLY A 208 -18.31 1.72 -9.56
N LYS A 209 -17.22 2.45 -9.79
CA LYS A 209 -16.05 1.90 -10.50
C LYS A 209 -14.70 2.03 -9.81
N ASP A 210 -14.56 2.86 -8.81
CA ASP A 210 -13.29 3.08 -8.13
C ASP A 210 -13.32 2.55 -6.73
N PHE A 211 -12.79 1.39 -6.64
CA PHE A 211 -12.49 0.69 -5.43
C PHE A 211 -11.09 1.07 -4.92
N SER A 212 -10.91 2.33 -4.47
CA SER A 212 -9.91 2.62 -3.47
C SER A 212 -10.54 2.29 -2.11
N PRO A 213 -10.09 1.26 -1.39
CA PRO A 213 -10.56 0.97 -0.03
C PRO A 213 -10.51 2.21 0.85
N ASP A 214 -9.55 3.09 0.61
CA ASP A 214 -9.35 4.35 1.30
C ASP A 214 -10.43 5.39 1.00
N ALA A 215 -10.84 5.53 -0.24
CA ALA A 215 -11.92 6.44 -0.62
C ALA A 215 -13.27 5.96 -0.07
N TRP A 216 -13.53 4.67 -0.07
CA TRP A 216 -14.70 4.05 0.52
C TRP A 216 -14.69 4.17 2.04
N MET A 217 -13.58 3.88 2.70
CA MET A 217 -13.42 4.06 4.15
C MET A 217 -13.68 5.51 4.54
N LYS A 218 -13.11 6.48 3.81
CA LYS A 218 -13.35 7.91 4.01
C LYS A 218 -14.84 8.27 3.83
N LYS A 219 -15.50 7.71 2.82
CA LYS A 219 -16.93 7.94 2.54
C LYS A 219 -17.83 7.33 3.60
N LEU A 220 -17.51 6.13 4.10
CA LEU A 220 -18.23 5.46 5.19
C LEU A 220 -18.02 6.18 6.53
N LEU A 221 -16.81 6.69 6.79
CA LEU A 221 -16.48 7.42 8.02
C LEU A 221 -16.96 8.88 7.99
N SER A 222 -17.20 9.47 6.84
CA SER A 222 -17.72 10.83 6.68
C SER A 222 -19.25 10.90 6.63
N SER A 223 -19.95 9.77 6.59
CA SER A 223 -21.40 9.75 6.83
C SER A 223 -21.62 10.04 8.32
N GLU A 224 -22.29 11.13 8.63
CA GLU A 224 -22.50 11.67 9.99
C GLU A 224 -23.21 10.71 10.98
N ASP A 225 -23.55 9.50 10.54
CA ASP A 225 -24.32 8.52 11.30
C ASP A 225 -23.54 7.29 11.77
N SER A 226 -22.28 7.13 11.37
CA SER A 226 -21.46 5.99 11.82
C SER A 226 -20.58 6.38 12.99
N GLY A 227 -21.05 6.16 14.20
CA GLY A 227 -20.31 6.36 15.46
C GLY A 227 -19.10 5.42 15.66
N VAL A 228 -18.45 4.98 14.61
CA VAL A 228 -17.24 4.16 14.65
C VAL A 228 -16.04 5.07 14.46
N GLY A 229 -15.53 5.56 15.59
CA GLY A 229 -14.28 6.30 15.64
C GLY A 229 -13.06 5.42 15.32
N LEU A 230 -12.80 5.15 14.06
CA LEU A 230 -11.54 4.60 13.55
C LEU A 230 -10.51 5.71 13.29
N SER A 231 -10.75 6.86 13.88
CA SER A 231 -9.85 8.00 13.85
C SER A 231 -8.62 7.70 14.70
N GLY A 232 -7.45 7.59 14.09
CA GLY A 232 -6.18 7.65 14.78
C GLY A 232 -5.39 6.35 14.94
N CYS A 233 -5.67 5.29 14.18
CA CYS A 233 -4.82 4.11 14.18
C CYS A 233 -3.54 4.37 13.39
N SER A 234 -2.42 4.60 14.10
CA SER A 234 -1.08 4.77 13.52
C SER A 234 -0.32 3.45 13.33
N ASP A 235 -0.94 2.32 13.67
CA ASP A 235 -0.34 1.00 13.52
C ASP A 235 -0.52 0.48 12.09
N PRO A 236 0.58 0.24 11.33
CA PRO A 236 0.51 -0.26 9.96
C PRO A 236 -0.21 -1.60 9.81
N ILE A 237 -0.16 -2.45 10.83
CA ILE A 237 -0.84 -3.76 10.84
C ILE A 237 -2.35 -3.56 10.90
N VAL A 238 -2.80 -2.67 11.77
CA VAL A 238 -4.22 -2.33 11.90
C VAL A 238 -4.74 -1.73 10.61
N GLU A 239 -3.99 -0.83 9.99
CA GLU A 239 -4.36 -0.22 8.72
C GLU A 239 -4.49 -1.26 7.60
N MET A 240 -3.54 -2.19 7.48
CA MET A 240 -3.65 -3.30 6.53
C MET A 240 -4.84 -4.21 6.82
N ALA A 241 -5.07 -4.55 8.08
CA ALA A 241 -6.20 -5.38 8.48
C ALA A 241 -7.53 -4.71 8.11
N MET A 242 -7.67 -3.42 8.35
CA MET A 242 -8.88 -2.66 8.01
C MET A 242 -9.05 -2.51 6.50
N THR A 243 -7.98 -2.31 5.75
CA THR A 243 -8.01 -2.26 4.28
C THR A 243 -8.44 -3.60 3.70
N ALA A 244 -7.84 -4.70 4.15
CA ALA A 244 -8.21 -6.05 3.74
C ALA A 244 -9.66 -6.39 4.13
N PHE A 245 -10.09 -6.02 5.34
CA PHE A 245 -11.44 -6.21 5.83
C PHE A 245 -12.47 -5.50 4.93
N THR A 246 -12.28 -4.21 4.66
CA THR A 246 -13.19 -3.44 3.80
C THR A 246 -13.29 -4.04 2.39
N SER A 247 -12.15 -4.41 1.82
CA SER A 247 -12.10 -5.00 0.47
C SER A 247 -12.74 -6.39 0.42
N LEU A 248 -12.57 -7.20 1.45
CA LEU A 248 -13.22 -8.52 1.56
C LEU A 248 -14.73 -8.40 1.75
N MET A 249 -15.19 -7.44 2.55
CA MET A 249 -16.64 -7.16 2.69
C MET A 249 -17.27 -6.87 1.34
N LEU A 250 -16.61 -6.03 0.57
CA LEU A 250 -17.10 -5.65 -0.74
C LEU A 250 -17.10 -6.81 -1.71
N LEU A 251 -16.05 -7.62 -1.73
CA LEU A 251 -16.00 -8.82 -2.53
C LEU A 251 -17.10 -9.82 -2.14
N ALA A 252 -17.35 -10.00 -0.84
CA ALA A 252 -18.40 -10.87 -0.34
C ALA A 252 -19.81 -10.35 -0.69
N THR A 253 -20.06 -9.05 -0.54
CA THR A 253 -21.38 -8.45 -0.85
C THR A 253 -21.70 -8.40 -2.33
N GLN A 254 -20.70 -8.35 -3.22
CA GLN A 254 -20.91 -8.42 -4.68
C GLN A 254 -21.48 -9.77 -5.15
N ILE A 255 -21.39 -10.81 -4.33
CA ILE A 255 -21.89 -12.13 -4.67
C ILE A 255 -23.40 -12.22 -4.47
N ASP A 256 -23.92 -11.59 -3.42
CA ASP A 256 -25.28 -11.78 -2.95
C ASP A 256 -26.24 -10.64 -3.33
N SER A 257 -25.75 -9.45 -3.67
CA SER A 257 -26.61 -8.30 -3.96
C SER A 257 -26.36 -7.68 -5.34
N LYS A 258 -27.43 -7.40 -6.05
CA LYS A 258 -27.43 -6.73 -7.36
C LYS A 258 -27.64 -5.21 -7.25
N ASN A 259 -27.82 -4.69 -6.04
CA ASN A 259 -28.22 -3.31 -5.78
C ASN A 259 -27.18 -2.59 -4.91
N GLU A 260 -26.78 -1.40 -5.33
CA GLU A 260 -25.76 -0.58 -4.68
C GLU A 260 -26.17 -0.13 -3.25
N GLU A 261 -27.46 0.11 -3.01
CA GLU A 261 -27.97 0.47 -1.68
C GLU A 261 -27.93 -0.71 -0.70
N GLU A 262 -28.23 -1.91 -1.17
CA GLU A 262 -28.14 -3.13 -0.37
C GLU A 262 -26.68 -3.43 0.01
N GLN A 263 -25.75 -3.20 -0.92
CA GLN A 263 -24.32 -3.35 -0.64
C GLN A 263 -23.85 -2.36 0.42
N LYS A 264 -24.23 -1.08 0.33
CA LYS A 264 -23.88 -0.06 1.32
C LYS A 264 -24.43 -0.41 2.71
N ALA A 265 -25.68 -0.86 2.78
CA ALA A 265 -26.28 -1.26 4.05
C ALA A 265 -25.59 -2.48 4.66
N ALA A 266 -25.26 -3.49 3.85
CA ALA A 266 -24.54 -4.69 4.31
C ALA A 266 -23.12 -4.36 4.80
N ILE A 267 -22.42 -3.45 4.12
CA ILE A 267 -21.09 -2.99 4.53
C ILE A 267 -21.16 -2.25 5.87
N SER A 268 -22.13 -1.32 6.02
CA SER A 268 -22.31 -0.57 7.27
C SER A 268 -22.61 -1.51 8.44
N GLU A 269 -23.51 -2.47 8.26
CA GLU A 269 -23.84 -3.46 9.28
C GLU A 269 -22.66 -4.35 9.65
N ALA A 270 -21.87 -4.80 8.66
CA ALA A 270 -20.69 -5.62 8.89
C ALA A 270 -19.57 -4.82 9.58
N MET A 271 -19.40 -3.55 9.27
CA MET A 271 -18.43 -2.67 9.95
C MET A 271 -18.80 -2.41 11.40
N ASP A 272 -20.08 -2.26 11.72
CA ASP A 272 -20.55 -2.14 13.11
C ASP A 272 -20.25 -3.39 13.92
N ARG A 273 -20.40 -4.56 13.32
CA ARG A 273 -20.07 -5.84 13.95
C ARG A 273 -18.57 -6.18 13.89
N ARG A 274 -17.79 -5.52 13.04
CA ARG A 274 -16.40 -5.89 12.72
C ARG A 274 -16.24 -7.35 12.31
N GLU A 275 -17.23 -7.88 11.63
CA GLU A 275 -17.30 -9.26 11.19
C GLU A 275 -17.74 -9.34 9.73
N ILE A 276 -17.03 -10.16 8.94
CA ILE A 276 -17.36 -10.41 7.54
C ILE A 276 -17.56 -11.91 7.31
N ASP A 277 -18.69 -12.28 6.78
CA ASP A 277 -18.99 -13.65 6.36
C ASP A 277 -18.36 -13.93 4.99
N LEU A 278 -17.39 -14.83 4.97
CA LEU A 278 -16.67 -15.27 3.77
C LEU A 278 -17.10 -16.66 3.29
N THR A 279 -18.15 -17.23 3.86
CA THR A 279 -18.58 -18.61 3.57
C THR A 279 -18.85 -18.80 2.09
N SER A 280 -19.46 -17.81 1.44
CA SER A 280 -19.78 -17.84 0.01
C SER A 280 -18.56 -17.82 -0.91
N LEU A 281 -17.39 -17.36 -0.42
CA LEU A 281 -16.13 -17.38 -1.18
C LEU A 281 -15.45 -18.73 -1.17
N LEU A 282 -15.81 -19.63 -0.26
CA LEU A 282 -15.11 -20.88 0.02
C LEU A 282 -16.02 -22.08 -0.25
N PRO A 283 -16.04 -22.62 -1.48
CA PRO A 283 -16.85 -23.78 -1.79
C PRO A 283 -16.53 -24.98 -0.89
N GLY A 284 -17.55 -25.59 -0.31
CA GLY A 284 -17.43 -26.76 0.54
C GLY A 284 -17.05 -26.51 2.00
N ILE A 285 -16.90 -25.26 2.41
CA ILE A 285 -16.74 -24.91 3.83
C ILE A 285 -18.12 -24.76 4.48
N LYS A 286 -18.22 -25.09 5.76
CA LYS A 286 -19.46 -24.97 6.51
C LYS A 286 -19.70 -23.53 6.97
N SER A 287 -18.64 -22.88 7.46
CA SER A 287 -18.64 -21.46 7.81
C SER A 287 -17.23 -20.86 7.73
N CYS A 288 -17.13 -19.59 7.39
CA CYS A 288 -15.89 -18.85 7.42
C CYS A 288 -16.19 -17.37 7.66
N ASP A 289 -15.65 -16.83 8.74
CA ASP A 289 -15.82 -15.44 9.15
C ASP A 289 -14.45 -14.80 9.43
N LEU A 290 -14.29 -13.56 9.01
CA LEU A 290 -13.17 -12.72 9.38
C LEU A 290 -13.64 -11.70 10.42
N VAL A 291 -13.03 -11.73 11.59
CA VAL A 291 -13.39 -10.88 12.74
C VAL A 291 -12.23 -9.92 13.02
N ILE A 292 -12.53 -8.62 13.05
CA ILE A 292 -11.56 -7.60 13.46
C ILE A 292 -11.77 -7.25 14.92
N GLY A 293 -10.81 -7.56 15.78
CA GLY A 293 -10.82 -7.22 17.18
C GLY A 293 -10.63 -5.72 17.44
N GLU A 294 -10.88 -5.28 18.67
CA GLU A 294 -10.68 -3.88 19.09
C GLU A 294 -9.23 -3.40 18.94
N ASN A 295 -8.27 -4.34 19.02
CA ASN A 295 -6.86 -4.10 18.79
C ASN A 295 -6.46 -4.07 17.29
N GLY A 296 -7.43 -4.15 16.37
CA GLY A 296 -7.21 -4.19 14.92
C GLY A 296 -6.65 -5.49 14.38
N ARG A 297 -6.54 -6.55 15.20
CA ARG A 297 -6.10 -7.86 14.75
C ARG A 297 -7.21 -8.59 14.01
N ALA A 298 -6.86 -9.20 12.89
CA ALA A 298 -7.79 -9.94 12.06
C ALA A 298 -7.73 -11.43 12.40
N VAL A 299 -8.83 -12.00 12.85
CA VAL A 299 -8.96 -13.40 13.21
C VAL A 299 -9.87 -14.10 12.21
N LEU A 300 -9.34 -15.13 11.55
CA LEU A 300 -10.11 -16.01 10.67
C LEU A 300 -10.69 -17.15 11.49
N GLN A 301 -12.02 -17.25 11.50
CA GLN A 301 -12.77 -18.33 12.13
C GLN A 301 -13.44 -19.17 11.04
N ALA A 302 -13.17 -20.46 11.00
CA ALA A 302 -13.70 -21.33 9.97
C ALA A 302 -14.07 -22.70 10.51
N ASP A 303 -15.12 -23.28 9.94
CA ASP A 303 -15.52 -24.67 10.17
C ASP A 303 -15.55 -25.41 8.82
N ASN A 304 -14.64 -26.37 8.63
CA ASN A 304 -14.58 -27.18 7.43
C ASN A 304 -15.39 -28.49 7.52
N GLY A 305 -16.21 -28.63 8.58
CA GLY A 305 -17.00 -29.83 8.86
C GLY A 305 -16.26 -30.90 9.68
N SER A 306 -14.94 -30.86 9.75
CA SER A 306 -14.11 -31.78 10.52
C SER A 306 -13.44 -31.10 11.71
N VAL A 307 -12.98 -29.88 11.54
CA VAL A 307 -12.26 -29.08 12.55
C VAL A 307 -12.75 -27.64 12.52
N GLN A 308 -12.89 -27.04 13.69
CA GLN A 308 -13.06 -25.59 13.83
C GLN A 308 -11.70 -24.93 13.97
N VAL A 309 -11.42 -23.99 13.09
CA VAL A 309 -10.20 -23.23 13.04
C VAL A 309 -10.45 -21.80 13.54
N SER A 310 -9.61 -21.31 14.42
CA SER A 310 -9.61 -19.91 14.83
C SER A 310 -8.16 -19.44 14.90
N ARG A 311 -7.77 -18.58 13.96
CA ARG A 311 -6.38 -18.11 13.86
C ARG A 311 -6.30 -16.66 13.46
N GLU A 312 -5.40 -15.93 14.10
CA GLU A 312 -5.02 -14.59 13.68
C GLU A 312 -4.23 -14.64 12.37
N LEU A 313 -4.60 -13.79 11.41
CA LEU A 313 -3.86 -13.64 10.18
C LEU A 313 -2.53 -12.91 10.45
N THR A 314 -1.46 -13.44 9.90
CA THR A 314 -0.14 -12.81 9.98
C THR A 314 -0.09 -11.56 9.11
N SER A 315 0.86 -10.66 9.40
CA SER A 315 1.10 -9.47 8.60
C SER A 315 1.37 -9.79 7.12
N ALA A 316 2.05 -10.91 6.85
CA ALA A 316 2.30 -11.37 5.48
C ALA A 316 1.03 -11.82 4.77
N GLU A 317 0.13 -12.51 5.46
CA GLU A 317 -1.16 -12.95 4.90
C GLU A 317 -2.07 -11.75 4.64
N LEU A 318 -2.15 -10.81 5.57
CA LEU A 318 -2.90 -9.56 5.37
C LEU A 318 -2.34 -8.74 4.19
N SER A 319 -1.02 -8.66 4.06
CA SER A 319 -0.38 -8.00 2.93
C SER A 319 -0.73 -8.67 1.60
N ARG A 320 -0.70 -9.99 1.53
CA ARG A 320 -1.09 -10.75 0.32
C ARG A 320 -2.56 -10.53 -0.05
N LEU A 321 -3.45 -10.56 0.93
CA LEU A 321 -4.86 -10.24 0.73
C LEU A 321 -5.02 -8.81 0.20
N SER A 322 -4.39 -7.84 0.84
CA SER A 322 -4.45 -6.44 0.46
C SER A 322 -3.91 -6.20 -0.96
N VAL A 323 -2.76 -6.77 -1.30
CA VAL A 323 -2.17 -6.69 -2.64
C VAL A 323 -3.08 -7.30 -3.70
N THR A 324 -3.64 -8.49 -3.43
CA THR A 324 -4.55 -9.17 -4.37
C THR A 324 -5.82 -8.35 -4.61
N LEU A 325 -6.43 -7.84 -3.55
CA LEU A 325 -7.68 -7.08 -3.62
C LEU A 325 -7.51 -5.72 -4.30
N ASN A 326 -6.34 -5.11 -4.17
CA ASN A 326 -6.03 -3.81 -4.77
C ASN A 326 -5.34 -3.92 -6.15
N ASP A 327 -5.16 -5.12 -6.68
CA ASP A 327 -4.56 -5.32 -7.99
C ASP A 327 -5.57 -5.00 -9.10
N GLY A 328 -5.45 -3.80 -9.67
CA GLY A 328 -6.33 -3.33 -10.76
C GLY A 328 -6.18 -4.09 -12.09
N SER A 329 -5.16 -4.94 -12.23
CA SER A 329 -4.97 -5.80 -13.40
C SER A 329 -5.79 -7.09 -13.34
N LEU A 330 -6.33 -7.44 -12.16
CA LEU A 330 -7.11 -8.64 -11.95
C LEU A 330 -8.61 -8.35 -12.08
N SER A 331 -9.32 -9.24 -12.77
CA SER A 331 -10.78 -9.25 -12.74
C SER A 331 -11.28 -9.63 -11.33
N GLU A 332 -12.53 -9.27 -11.02
CA GLU A 332 -13.15 -9.64 -9.74
C GLU A 332 -13.18 -11.15 -9.52
N GLU A 333 -13.38 -11.91 -10.59
CA GLU A 333 -13.35 -13.39 -10.53
C GLU A 333 -11.93 -13.91 -10.23
N ALA A 334 -10.89 -13.32 -10.83
CA ALA A 334 -9.51 -13.68 -10.54
C ALA A 334 -9.10 -13.30 -9.11
N LYS A 335 -9.55 -12.14 -8.60
CA LYS A 335 -9.37 -11.75 -7.20
C LYS A 335 -10.01 -12.78 -6.27
N ARG A 336 -11.26 -13.14 -6.56
CA ARG A 336 -12.01 -14.13 -5.78
C ARG A 336 -11.28 -15.47 -5.70
N LEU A 337 -10.80 -16.00 -6.82
CA LEU A 337 -10.04 -17.25 -6.86
C LEU A 337 -8.76 -17.19 -6.05
N ARG A 338 -8.01 -16.10 -6.14
CA ARG A 338 -6.77 -15.90 -5.36
C ARG A 338 -7.03 -15.75 -3.88
N VAL A 339 -8.05 -14.99 -3.49
CA VAL A 339 -8.47 -14.83 -2.09
C VAL A 339 -8.92 -16.19 -1.53
N THR A 340 -9.74 -16.91 -2.25
CA THR A 340 -10.17 -18.28 -1.90
C THR A 340 -8.97 -19.19 -1.66
N GLY A 341 -7.97 -19.17 -2.54
CA GLY A 341 -6.74 -19.95 -2.40
C GLY A 341 -5.94 -19.57 -1.15
N LEU A 342 -5.79 -18.28 -0.87
CA LEU A 342 -5.11 -17.78 0.33
C LEU A 342 -5.82 -18.21 1.61
N LEU A 343 -7.12 -18.03 1.70
CA LEU A 343 -7.92 -18.43 2.87
C LEU A 343 -7.92 -19.94 3.08
N ASN A 344 -8.08 -20.73 2.02
CA ASN A 344 -7.99 -22.19 2.11
C ASN A 344 -6.62 -22.65 2.60
N THR A 345 -5.55 -22.03 2.15
CA THR A 345 -4.19 -22.36 2.63
C THR A 345 -4.05 -22.12 4.12
N VAL A 346 -4.58 -21.01 4.64
CA VAL A 346 -4.59 -20.70 6.06
C VAL A 346 -5.38 -21.73 6.85
N ILE A 347 -6.59 -22.04 6.40
CA ILE A 347 -7.51 -22.98 7.06
C ILE A 347 -6.90 -24.40 7.11
N LEU A 348 -6.39 -24.87 5.99
CA LEU A 348 -5.79 -26.22 5.89
C LEU A 348 -4.51 -26.34 6.70
N SER A 349 -3.67 -25.30 6.70
CA SER A 349 -2.45 -25.26 7.49
C SER A 349 -2.76 -25.34 8.98
N GLU A 350 -3.74 -24.58 9.45
CA GLU A 350 -4.14 -24.58 10.87
C GLU A 350 -4.82 -25.87 11.26
N ALA A 351 -5.71 -26.42 10.42
CA ALA A 351 -6.34 -27.70 10.65
C ALA A 351 -5.31 -28.84 10.75
N ALA A 352 -4.27 -28.82 9.91
CA ALA A 352 -3.18 -29.81 9.98
C ALA A 352 -2.39 -29.67 11.29
N SER A 353 -2.10 -28.45 11.76
CA SER A 353 -1.43 -28.21 13.05
C SER A 353 -2.24 -28.75 14.22
N LEU A 354 -3.55 -28.46 14.27
CA LEU A 354 -4.45 -28.95 15.31
C LEU A 354 -4.54 -30.48 15.34
N ASN A 355 -4.64 -31.14 14.17
CA ASN A 355 -4.65 -32.58 14.08
C ASN A 355 -3.32 -33.22 14.55
N PHE A 356 -2.19 -32.59 14.24
CA PHE A 356 -0.88 -33.02 14.70
C PHE A 356 -0.75 -32.90 16.22
N GLU A 357 -1.18 -31.80 16.81
CA GLU A 357 -1.16 -31.57 18.25
C GLU A 357 -2.03 -32.60 19.01
N GLN A 358 -3.23 -32.91 18.48
CA GLN A 358 -4.11 -33.92 19.03
C GLN A 358 -3.45 -35.31 18.99
N GLY A 359 -2.86 -35.69 17.86
CA GLY A 359 -2.13 -36.96 17.74
C GLY A 359 -0.95 -37.07 18.70
N MET A 360 -0.20 -36.00 18.91
CA MET A 360 0.91 -35.96 19.89
C MET A 360 0.42 -36.04 21.32
N ALA A 361 -0.73 -35.43 21.65
CA ALA A 361 -1.34 -35.51 22.99
C ALA A 361 -1.82 -36.93 23.30
N GLU A 362 -2.44 -37.61 22.34
CA GLU A 362 -2.86 -38.99 22.45
C GLU A 362 -1.68 -39.95 22.68
N GLN A 363 -0.57 -39.76 21.91
CA GLN A 363 0.65 -40.56 22.12
C GLN A 363 1.29 -40.33 23.51
N ARG A 364 1.31 -39.09 24.00
CA ARG A 364 1.79 -38.79 25.35
C ARG A 364 0.91 -39.46 26.42
N GLY A 365 -0.41 -39.40 26.29
CA GLY A 365 -1.36 -40.06 27.19
C GLY A 365 -1.18 -41.57 27.22
N GLN A 366 -0.98 -42.22 26.09
CA GLN A 366 -0.70 -43.65 25.99
C GLN A 366 0.64 -44.03 26.66
N THR A 367 1.66 -43.18 26.48
CA THR A 367 2.99 -43.42 27.08
C THR A 367 2.95 -43.29 28.63
N GLU A 368 2.12 -42.40 29.18
CA GLU A 368 1.94 -42.27 30.63
C GLU A 368 1.15 -43.46 31.23
N ILE A 369 0.15 -43.99 30.50
CA ILE A 369 -0.62 -45.15 30.93
C ILE A 369 0.27 -46.39 30.95
N LEU A 370 1.21 -46.55 30.03
CA LEU A 370 2.16 -47.66 29.99
C LEU A 370 3.28 -47.59 31.02
N LYS A 371 3.47 -46.44 31.68
CA LYS A 371 4.44 -46.26 32.79
C LYS A 371 3.84 -46.42 34.17
N ARG A 372 2.55 -46.66 34.31
CA ARG A 372 1.84 -47.02 35.55
C ARG A 372 1.59 -48.53 35.59
#